data_27b4a0930dedc241a0f552f1535f6ae5
#
_entry.id   27b4a0930dedc241a0f552f1535f6ae5
#
_cell.length_a   1.000
_cell.length_b   1.000
_cell.length_c   1.000
_cell.angle_alpha   90.00
_cell.angle_beta   90.00
_cell.angle_gamma   90.00
#
_symmetry.space_group_name_H-M   'P 1'
#
loop_
_entity.id
_entity.type
_entity.pdbx_description
1 polymer ?
#
loop_
_entity_poly.entity_id
_entity_poly.type
_entity_poly.pdbx_seq_one_letter_code
_entity_poly.pdbx_strand_id
1 'polypeptide(L)'
;MKFKLDRIISVATLLASLLAIFLVLKKPAPVAQPQASAAITANAQSFDQKIFQLEQASQQSQASVRDYPQASQTSQSQSVQQTTAPGAQTPKAEVHISSDEIGAVIAQSLGEAGSGAALSADSNLGSGTPTIKDQHVSFEGDVVHGQFLTQIAGKDVWVTVSGHIGQKDGYATFEPTEFKIGDLNVPVSLVNPALQKKLAEERDRMKLPEFVGDVKVKNSELVMQEK
;
A
#
# COMPACT_ATOMS: atom_id res chain seq x y z
N MET A 1 -48.86 5.83 27.36
CA MET A 1 -48.25 6.16 26.04
C MET A 1 -46.83 5.58 25.82
N LYS A 2 -46.11 5.10 26.86
CA LYS A 2 -44.72 4.56 26.73
C LYS A 2 -44.61 3.31 25.85
N PHE A 3 -45.60 2.39 25.89
CA PHE A 3 -45.57 1.15 25.11
C PHE A 3 -45.55 1.31 23.57
N LYS A 4 -46.05 2.43 23.05
CA LYS A 4 -45.99 2.67 21.58
C LYS A 4 -44.61 3.15 21.13
N LEU A 5 -43.92 3.93 21.98
CA LEU A 5 -42.57 4.45 21.68
C LEU A 5 -41.55 3.32 21.66
N ASP A 6 -41.60 2.40 22.65
CA ASP A 6 -40.69 1.25 22.73
C ASP A 6 -40.81 0.32 21.50
N ARG A 7 -42.06 0.11 21.02
CA ARG A 7 -42.29 -0.69 19.80
C ARG A 7 -41.75 0.01 18.55
N ILE A 8 -41.88 1.33 18.46
CA ILE A 8 -41.32 2.11 17.30
C ILE A 8 -39.82 2.05 17.35
N ILE A 9 -39.18 2.22 18.50
CA ILE A 9 -37.74 2.11 18.66
C ILE A 9 -37.23 0.72 18.28
N SER A 10 -37.90 -0.36 18.79
CA SER A 10 -37.53 -1.74 18.43
C SER A 10 -37.60 -2.02 16.93
N VAL A 11 -38.68 -1.58 16.27
CA VAL A 11 -38.84 -1.76 14.82
C VAL A 11 -37.81 -0.97 14.05
N ALA A 12 -37.52 0.28 14.44
CA ALA A 12 -36.50 1.11 13.84
C ALA A 12 -35.11 0.49 13.98
N THR A 13 -34.78 -0.05 15.17
CA THR A 13 -33.51 -0.73 15.41
C THR A 13 -33.36 -2.01 14.55
N LEU A 14 -34.44 -2.79 14.44
CA LEU A 14 -34.46 -4.00 13.62
C LEU A 14 -34.27 -3.67 12.14
N LEU A 15 -34.96 -2.65 11.63
CA LEU A 15 -34.78 -2.19 10.25
C LEU A 15 -33.38 -1.67 9.99
N ALA A 16 -32.82 -0.88 10.91
CA ALA A 16 -31.45 -0.40 10.83
C ALA A 16 -30.44 -1.55 10.81
N SER A 17 -30.65 -2.58 11.66
CA SER A 17 -29.81 -3.78 11.70
C SER A 17 -29.87 -4.56 10.38
N LEU A 18 -31.08 -4.76 9.84
CA LEU A 18 -31.24 -5.43 8.54
C LEU A 18 -30.59 -4.66 7.40
N LEU A 19 -30.71 -3.34 7.40
CA LEU A 19 -30.05 -2.49 6.41
C LEU A 19 -28.53 -2.58 6.53
N ALA A 20 -27.97 -2.54 7.73
CA ALA A 20 -26.55 -2.69 7.98
C ALA A 20 -26.03 -4.05 7.48
N ILE A 21 -26.74 -5.15 7.77
CA ILE A 21 -26.40 -6.49 7.30
C ILE A 21 -26.44 -6.53 5.78
N PHE A 22 -27.46 -5.95 5.15
CA PHE A 22 -27.56 -5.88 3.69
C PHE A 22 -26.39 -5.13 3.07
N LEU A 23 -25.99 -3.98 3.63
CA LEU A 23 -24.87 -3.19 3.13
C LEU A 23 -23.53 -3.93 3.27
N VAL A 24 -23.33 -4.64 4.39
CA VAL A 24 -22.11 -5.45 4.64
C VAL A 24 -21.99 -6.61 3.65
N LEU A 25 -23.10 -7.25 3.29
CA LEU A 25 -23.11 -8.40 2.39
C LEU A 25 -23.15 -8.00 0.90
N LYS A 26 -23.45 -6.74 0.61
CA LYS A 26 -23.49 -6.27 -0.76
C LYS A 26 -22.06 -6.17 -1.31
N LYS A 27 -21.84 -6.73 -2.51
CA LYS A 27 -20.56 -6.61 -3.21
C LYS A 27 -20.38 -5.15 -3.66
N PRO A 28 -19.35 -4.45 -3.18
CA PRO A 28 -19.07 -3.08 -3.63
C PRO A 28 -18.56 -3.08 -5.07
N ALA A 29 -18.54 -1.90 -5.69
CA ALA A 29 -17.86 -1.73 -6.98
C ALA A 29 -16.36 -2.08 -6.84
N PRO A 30 -15.79 -2.83 -7.78
CA PRO A 30 -14.36 -3.16 -7.71
C PRO A 30 -13.52 -1.89 -7.92
N VAL A 31 -12.47 -1.71 -7.10
CA VAL A 31 -11.53 -0.59 -7.22
C VAL A 31 -10.56 -0.77 -8.40
N ALA A 32 -10.37 -2.00 -8.86
CA ALA A 32 -9.59 -2.34 -10.04
C ALA A 32 -10.20 -3.54 -10.75
N GLN A 33 -9.82 -3.76 -12.02
CA GLN A 33 -10.21 -4.97 -12.75
C GLN A 33 -9.36 -6.16 -12.31
N PRO A 34 -9.94 -7.39 -12.26
CA PRO A 34 -9.18 -8.60 -11.99
C PRO A 34 -8.11 -8.81 -13.07
N GLN A 35 -6.89 -9.09 -12.63
CA GLN A 35 -5.79 -9.39 -13.55
C GLN A 35 -5.81 -10.86 -13.98
N ALA A 36 -5.50 -11.13 -15.25
CA ALA A 36 -5.28 -12.49 -15.72
C ALA A 36 -3.96 -13.06 -15.14
N SER A 37 -3.90 -14.37 -14.88
CA SER A 37 -2.72 -14.99 -14.26
C SER A 37 -1.40 -14.72 -15.00
N ALA A 38 -1.42 -14.66 -16.34
CA ALA A 38 -0.25 -14.31 -17.12
C ALA A 38 0.19 -12.85 -16.89
N ALA A 39 -0.78 -11.92 -16.73
CA ALA A 39 -0.49 -10.53 -16.41
C ALA A 39 0.09 -10.38 -15.00
N ILE A 40 -0.42 -11.14 -14.02
CA ILE A 40 0.13 -11.16 -12.66
C ILE A 40 1.61 -11.53 -12.68
N THR A 41 1.99 -12.58 -13.38
CA THR A 41 3.41 -13.00 -13.48
C THR A 41 4.26 -11.92 -14.16
N ALA A 42 3.78 -11.35 -15.27
CA ALA A 42 4.51 -10.31 -15.99
C ALA A 42 4.69 -9.03 -15.15
N ASN A 43 3.63 -8.61 -14.47
CA ASN A 43 3.63 -7.42 -13.63
C ASN A 43 4.53 -7.59 -12.39
N ALA A 44 4.54 -8.77 -11.76
CA ALA A 44 5.46 -9.08 -10.66
C ALA A 44 6.92 -9.04 -11.11
N GLN A 45 7.24 -9.61 -12.27
CA GLN A 45 8.59 -9.53 -12.86
C GLN A 45 8.99 -8.07 -13.18
N SER A 46 8.05 -7.26 -13.70
CA SER A 46 8.29 -5.85 -13.96
C SER A 46 8.64 -5.09 -12.68
N PHE A 47 7.90 -5.35 -11.59
CA PHE A 47 8.19 -4.81 -10.27
C PHE A 47 9.60 -5.15 -9.80
N ASP A 48 9.99 -6.43 -9.86
CA ASP A 48 11.32 -6.89 -9.44
C ASP A 48 12.43 -6.22 -10.24
N GLN A 49 12.23 -6.08 -11.57
CA GLN A 49 13.19 -5.39 -12.45
C GLN A 49 13.35 -3.92 -12.06
N LYS A 50 12.26 -3.21 -11.75
CA LYS A 50 12.30 -1.80 -11.32
C LYS A 50 13.03 -1.62 -9.99
N ILE A 51 12.76 -2.51 -9.02
CA ILE A 51 13.46 -2.50 -7.73
C ILE A 51 14.95 -2.75 -7.92
N PHE A 52 15.32 -3.72 -8.76
CA PHE A 52 16.71 -4.00 -9.08
C PHE A 52 17.42 -2.82 -9.78
N GLN A 53 16.74 -2.13 -10.68
CA GLN A 53 17.27 -0.91 -11.32
C GLN A 53 17.53 0.20 -10.28
N LEU A 54 16.60 0.41 -9.35
CA LEU A 54 16.77 1.40 -8.28
C LEU A 54 17.96 1.05 -7.37
N GLU A 55 18.12 -0.23 -7.04
CA GLU A 55 19.25 -0.72 -6.25
C GLU A 55 20.59 -0.49 -6.98
N GLN A 56 20.66 -0.83 -8.27
CA GLN A 56 21.87 -0.58 -9.08
C GLN A 56 22.22 0.91 -9.17
N ALA A 57 21.21 1.76 -9.38
CA ALA A 57 21.41 3.20 -9.43
C ALA A 57 22.01 3.72 -8.12
N SER A 58 21.48 3.25 -6.98
CA SER A 58 21.98 3.66 -5.66
C SER A 58 23.43 3.23 -5.42
N GLN A 59 23.84 2.05 -5.90
CA GLN A 59 25.22 1.59 -5.80
C GLN A 59 26.16 2.45 -6.66
N GLN A 60 25.73 2.84 -7.86
CA GLN A 60 26.50 3.71 -8.74
C GLN A 60 26.67 5.12 -8.16
N SER A 61 25.60 5.67 -7.56
CA SER A 61 25.63 6.97 -6.88
C SER A 61 26.63 6.95 -5.72
N GLN A 62 26.67 5.89 -4.92
CA GLN A 62 27.61 5.73 -3.81
C GLN A 62 29.07 5.54 -4.29
N ALA A 63 29.30 4.82 -5.39
CA ALA A 63 30.62 4.64 -5.96
C ALA A 63 31.21 5.95 -6.48
N SER A 64 30.40 6.77 -7.12
CA SER A 64 30.80 8.09 -7.65
C SER A 64 31.23 9.09 -6.56
N VAL A 65 30.69 8.96 -5.35
CA VAL A 65 31.05 9.81 -4.19
C VAL A 65 32.40 9.40 -3.58
N ARG A 66 32.81 8.13 -3.74
CA ARG A 66 34.07 7.62 -3.15
C ARG A 66 35.30 7.88 -4.03
N ASP A 67 35.11 8.21 -5.30
CA ASP A 67 36.19 8.35 -6.27
C ASP A 67 36.49 9.83 -6.60
N TYR A 68 36.69 10.67 -5.56
CA TYR A 68 37.41 11.93 -5.71
C TYR A 68 38.86 11.71 -5.33
N PRO A 69 39.78 11.46 -6.29
CA PRO A 69 41.19 11.52 -6.01
C PRO A 69 41.52 12.97 -5.70
N GLN A 70 42.19 13.19 -4.60
CA GLN A 70 42.84 14.43 -4.22
C GLN A 70 43.80 14.80 -5.36
N ALA A 71 43.35 15.68 -6.27
CA ALA A 71 44.11 16.08 -7.45
C ALA A 71 45.31 16.90 -7.03
N SER A 72 46.47 16.27 -7.19
CA SER A 72 47.77 16.95 -7.35
C SER A 72 47.71 17.83 -8.58
N GLN A 73 48.06 19.09 -8.42
CA GLN A 73 48.22 20.12 -9.44
C GLN A 73 49.16 19.64 -10.57
N THR A 74 48.75 19.70 -11.82
CA THR A 74 49.62 20.13 -12.92
C THR A 74 48.76 20.64 -14.09
N SER A 75 49.14 21.83 -14.54
CA SER A 75 48.56 22.65 -15.59
C SER A 75 48.50 22.00 -16.97
N GLN A 76 47.43 22.20 -17.74
CA GLN A 76 47.46 22.92 -19.03
C GLN A 76 46.06 22.92 -19.71
N SER A 77 45.62 24.13 -19.90
CA SER A 77 44.69 24.68 -20.91
C SER A 77 44.00 23.75 -21.92
N GLN A 78 42.64 23.71 -21.84
CA GLN A 78 41.80 24.02 -23.00
C GLN A 78 40.37 24.39 -22.53
N SER A 79 39.95 25.55 -22.98
CA SER A 79 38.68 26.19 -22.74
C SER A 79 37.51 25.45 -23.37
N VAL A 80 36.60 24.93 -22.53
CA VAL A 80 35.19 24.77 -22.88
C VAL A 80 34.41 25.37 -21.72
N GLN A 81 33.76 26.49 -21.99
CA GLN A 81 32.83 27.13 -21.05
C GLN A 81 31.66 26.20 -20.80
N GLN A 82 31.70 25.49 -19.69
CA GLN A 82 30.55 24.86 -19.10
C GLN A 82 30.16 25.68 -17.89
N THR A 83 29.13 26.48 -18.06
CA THR A 83 28.50 27.28 -17.01
C THR A 83 27.90 26.32 -15.99
N THR A 84 28.68 25.94 -14.99
CA THR A 84 28.22 25.22 -13.82
C THR A 84 27.54 26.21 -12.91
N ALA A 85 26.21 26.25 -12.94
CA ALA A 85 25.42 26.85 -11.86
C ALA A 85 25.69 26.08 -10.55
N PRO A 86 26.04 26.74 -9.44
CA PRO A 86 26.20 26.06 -8.15
C PRO A 86 24.81 25.66 -7.63
N GLY A 87 24.54 24.38 -7.56
CA GLY A 87 23.29 23.87 -7.00
C GLY A 87 22.57 22.77 -7.79
N ALA A 88 23.15 22.23 -8.87
CA ALA A 88 22.59 21.06 -9.53
C ALA A 88 22.77 19.83 -8.62
N GLN A 89 21.78 19.56 -7.79
CA GLN A 89 21.64 18.26 -7.15
C GLN A 89 21.55 17.24 -8.27
N THR A 90 22.44 16.25 -8.28
CA THR A 90 22.32 15.08 -9.17
C THR A 90 20.91 14.53 -9.01
N PRO A 91 20.13 14.38 -10.09
CA PRO A 91 18.78 13.84 -9.98
C PRO A 91 18.90 12.45 -9.36
N LYS A 92 18.24 12.26 -8.20
CA LYS A 92 18.15 10.95 -7.56
C LYS A 92 17.38 10.02 -8.48
N ALA A 93 17.83 8.77 -8.57
CA ALA A 93 17.09 7.78 -9.33
C ALA A 93 15.73 7.55 -8.71
N GLU A 94 14.71 7.45 -9.56
CA GLU A 94 13.36 7.12 -9.13
C GLU A 94 12.76 6.05 -10.04
N VAL A 95 11.90 5.22 -9.47
CA VAL A 95 11.13 4.23 -10.20
C VAL A 95 9.65 4.45 -9.94
N HIS A 96 8.85 4.24 -10.99
CA HIS A 96 7.40 4.37 -10.99
C HIS A 96 6.78 2.98 -11.06
N ILE A 97 5.98 2.64 -10.07
CA ILE A 97 5.36 1.32 -9.93
C ILE A 97 3.84 1.51 -10.06
N SER A 98 3.23 0.78 -10.97
CA SER A 98 1.78 0.84 -11.19
C SER A 98 1.00 0.06 -10.14
N SER A 99 -0.29 0.36 -10.03
CA SER A 99 -1.22 -0.41 -9.19
C SER A 99 -1.28 -1.89 -9.58
N ASP A 100 -1.14 -2.19 -10.87
CA ASP A 100 -1.16 -3.57 -11.37
C ASP A 100 0.08 -4.35 -10.93
N GLU A 101 1.25 -3.72 -10.89
CA GLU A 101 2.49 -4.33 -10.41
C GLU A 101 2.40 -4.60 -8.89
N ILE A 102 1.90 -3.65 -8.10
CA ILE A 102 1.67 -3.87 -6.66
C ILE A 102 0.62 -4.96 -6.43
N GLY A 103 -0.51 -4.91 -7.16
CA GLY A 103 -1.53 -5.94 -7.10
C GLY A 103 -0.98 -7.34 -7.43
N ALA A 104 -0.09 -7.43 -8.42
CA ALA A 104 0.55 -8.68 -8.82
C ALA A 104 1.48 -9.24 -7.73
N VAL A 105 2.31 -8.39 -7.10
CA VAL A 105 3.20 -8.81 -6.00
C VAL A 105 2.40 -9.30 -4.80
N ILE A 106 1.31 -8.59 -4.43
CA ILE A 106 0.45 -9.03 -3.33
C ILE A 106 -0.25 -10.34 -3.70
N ALA A 107 -0.76 -10.50 -4.94
CA ALA A 107 -1.39 -11.74 -5.39
C ALA A 107 -0.42 -12.94 -5.33
N GLN A 108 0.81 -12.74 -5.74
CA GLN A 108 1.85 -13.76 -5.66
C GLN A 108 2.18 -14.12 -4.20
N SER A 109 2.35 -13.13 -3.34
CA SER A 109 2.61 -13.34 -1.90
C SER A 109 1.48 -14.10 -1.22
N LEU A 110 0.23 -13.84 -1.59
CA LEU A 110 -0.94 -14.56 -1.08
C LEU A 110 -1.00 -15.98 -1.64
N GLY A 111 -0.63 -16.17 -2.90
CA GLY A 111 -0.56 -17.49 -3.57
C GLY A 111 0.52 -18.39 -2.98
N GLU A 112 1.71 -17.85 -2.69
CA GLU A 112 2.82 -18.58 -2.08
C GLU A 112 2.60 -18.92 -0.60
N ALA A 113 1.89 -18.06 0.14
CA ALA A 113 1.50 -18.33 1.53
C ALA A 113 0.47 -19.47 1.66
N GLY A 114 0.05 -20.07 0.52
CA GLY A 114 -1.10 -20.93 0.43
C GLY A 114 -2.37 -20.13 0.73
N SER A 115 -3.55 -20.53 0.27
CA SER A 115 -4.83 -19.81 0.43
C SER A 115 -5.24 -19.48 1.90
N GLY A 116 -4.31 -19.07 2.71
CA GLY A 116 -4.34 -18.83 4.13
C GLY A 116 -3.30 -17.81 4.58
N ALA A 117 -3.07 -16.70 3.84
CA ALA A 117 -2.42 -15.54 4.44
C ALA A 117 -3.34 -15.04 5.56
N ALA A 118 -3.13 -15.65 6.72
CA ALA A 118 -3.86 -15.33 7.93
C ALA A 118 -3.40 -13.94 8.37
N LEU A 119 -4.26 -12.94 8.22
CA LEU A 119 -4.17 -11.75 9.04
C LEU A 119 -4.34 -12.22 10.47
N SER A 120 -3.23 -12.33 11.22
CA SER A 120 -3.25 -12.81 12.61
C SER A 120 -4.26 -12.01 13.41
N ALA A 121 -5.39 -12.61 13.69
CA ALA A 121 -6.46 -11.99 14.42
C ALA A 121 -6.30 -12.27 15.91
N ASP A 122 -5.59 -11.40 16.60
CA ASP A 122 -5.86 -11.13 18.02
C ASP A 122 -7.08 -10.20 18.19
N SER A 123 -7.95 -10.17 17.19
CA SER A 123 -9.23 -9.49 17.29
C SER A 123 -10.29 -10.48 17.74
N ASN A 124 -10.99 -10.18 18.82
CA ASN A 124 -12.15 -10.89 19.36
C ASN A 124 -13.35 -11.01 18.38
N LEU A 125 -13.10 -11.12 17.09
CA LEU A 125 -14.09 -11.30 16.02
C LEU A 125 -14.19 -12.77 15.60
N GLY A 126 -14.40 -13.66 16.58
CA GLY A 126 -14.63 -15.07 16.30
C GLY A 126 -13.35 -15.89 16.08
N SER A 127 -13.41 -17.18 16.38
CA SER A 127 -12.31 -18.15 16.42
C SER A 127 -11.83 -18.60 15.02
N GLY A 128 -11.52 -17.66 14.11
CA GLY A 128 -10.97 -17.97 12.79
C GLY A 128 -10.09 -16.82 12.28
N THR A 129 -8.88 -17.15 11.85
CA THR A 129 -8.04 -16.19 11.12
C THR A 129 -8.73 -15.82 9.80
N PRO A 130 -8.98 -14.53 9.51
CA PRO A 130 -9.58 -14.15 8.25
C PRO A 130 -8.65 -14.54 7.08
N THR A 131 -9.20 -15.30 6.14
CA THR A 131 -8.48 -15.73 4.93
C THR A 131 -8.81 -14.76 3.80
N ILE A 132 -7.80 -14.18 3.17
CA ILE A 132 -7.97 -13.35 1.99
C ILE A 132 -8.14 -14.29 0.78
N LYS A 133 -9.27 -14.16 0.07
CA LYS A 133 -9.64 -14.98 -1.10
C LYS A 133 -9.39 -14.26 -2.42
N ASP A 134 -9.47 -12.95 -2.41
CA ASP A 134 -9.31 -12.11 -3.59
C ASP A 134 -8.86 -10.71 -3.17
N GLN A 135 -8.21 -9.98 -4.08
CA GLN A 135 -7.72 -8.65 -3.81
C GLN A 135 -7.66 -7.80 -5.07
N HIS A 136 -7.88 -6.51 -4.88
CA HIS A 136 -7.71 -5.49 -5.91
C HIS A 136 -6.99 -4.29 -5.31
N VAL A 137 -6.06 -3.71 -6.07
CA VAL A 137 -5.35 -2.50 -5.69
C VAL A 137 -5.46 -1.49 -6.82
N SER A 138 -5.75 -0.24 -6.48
CA SER A 138 -5.70 0.87 -7.42
C SER A 138 -5.09 2.11 -6.77
N PHE A 139 -4.54 2.98 -7.60
CA PHE A 139 -4.06 4.29 -7.18
C PHE A 139 -4.90 5.36 -7.85
N GLU A 140 -5.32 6.35 -7.08
CA GLU A 140 -6.06 7.52 -7.57
C GLU A 140 -5.44 8.79 -6.97
N GLY A 141 -4.79 9.58 -7.83
CA GLY A 141 -4.03 10.74 -7.38
C GLY A 141 -2.85 10.36 -6.49
N ASP A 142 -2.97 10.62 -5.20
CA ASP A 142 -2.02 10.29 -4.13
C ASP A 142 -2.55 9.25 -3.13
N VAL A 143 -3.75 8.71 -3.39
CA VAL A 143 -4.43 7.74 -2.54
C VAL A 143 -4.28 6.34 -3.12
N VAL A 144 -3.97 5.37 -2.26
CA VAL A 144 -4.07 3.95 -2.56
C VAL A 144 -5.41 3.41 -2.08
N HIS A 145 -6.05 2.59 -2.90
CA HIS A 145 -7.27 1.86 -2.59
C HIS A 145 -6.98 0.36 -2.64
N GLY A 146 -7.07 -0.31 -1.49
CA GLY A 146 -6.98 -1.75 -1.36
C GLY A 146 -8.37 -2.34 -1.08
N GLN A 147 -8.77 -3.34 -1.85
CA GLN A 147 -10.02 -4.06 -1.66
C GLN A 147 -9.74 -5.55 -1.54
N PHE A 148 -10.21 -6.15 -0.47
CA PHE A 148 -9.90 -7.53 -0.10
C PHE A 148 -11.18 -8.32 0.14
N LEU A 149 -11.30 -9.49 -0.49
CA LEU A 149 -12.36 -10.45 -0.18
C LEU A 149 -11.88 -11.34 0.96
N THR A 150 -12.54 -11.26 2.09
CA THR A 150 -12.23 -12.09 3.26
C THR A 150 -13.47 -12.81 3.78
N GLN A 151 -13.27 -13.84 4.58
CA GLN A 151 -14.36 -14.56 5.22
C GLN A 151 -14.52 -14.14 6.68
N ILE A 152 -15.68 -13.60 7.04
CA ILE A 152 -16.04 -13.21 8.40
C ILE A 152 -17.28 -14.02 8.82
N ALA A 153 -17.18 -14.77 9.91
CA ALA A 153 -18.25 -15.63 10.42
C ALA A 153 -18.86 -16.55 9.32
N GLY A 154 -18.01 -17.11 8.46
CA GLY A 154 -18.43 -18.01 7.37
C GLY A 154 -19.07 -17.32 6.16
N LYS A 155 -19.10 -16.00 6.11
CA LYS A 155 -19.61 -15.20 5.00
C LYS A 155 -18.47 -14.47 4.30
N ASP A 156 -18.49 -14.49 2.98
CA ASP A 156 -17.55 -13.72 2.17
C ASP A 156 -17.95 -12.25 2.21
N VAL A 157 -16.99 -11.41 2.62
CA VAL A 157 -17.20 -9.97 2.83
C VAL A 157 -16.04 -9.21 2.18
N TRP A 158 -16.37 -8.19 1.42
CA TRP A 158 -15.38 -7.25 0.90
C TRP A 158 -15.02 -6.21 1.94
N VAL A 159 -13.73 -6.01 2.14
CA VAL A 159 -13.17 -4.94 2.96
C VAL A 159 -12.40 -4.01 2.03
N THR A 160 -12.74 -2.72 2.04
CA THR A 160 -12.02 -1.68 1.29
C THR A 160 -11.34 -0.75 2.28
N VAL A 161 -10.07 -0.50 2.04
CA VAL A 161 -9.27 0.44 2.81
C VAL A 161 -8.60 1.41 1.83
N SER A 162 -8.70 2.71 2.10
CA SER A 162 -8.05 3.74 1.31
C SER A 162 -7.17 4.60 2.21
N GLY A 163 -6.07 5.13 1.68
CA GLY A 163 -5.16 5.96 2.46
C GLY A 163 -3.94 6.39 1.69
N HIS A 164 -3.06 7.11 2.38
CA HIS A 164 -1.79 7.56 1.84
C HIS A 164 -0.66 6.62 2.27
N ILE A 165 0.21 6.28 1.32
CA ILE A 165 1.47 5.59 1.59
C ILE A 165 2.56 6.65 1.69
N GLY A 166 3.44 6.49 2.66
CA GLY A 166 4.61 7.34 2.86
C GLY A 166 5.78 6.57 3.45
N GLN A 167 6.80 7.32 3.82
CA GLN A 167 7.99 6.79 4.48
C GLN A 167 8.29 7.61 5.73
N LYS A 168 8.69 6.92 6.81
CA LYS A 168 9.19 7.55 8.02
C LYS A 168 10.24 6.67 8.68
N ASP A 169 11.41 7.25 8.97
CA ASP A 169 12.52 6.58 9.68
C ASP A 169 12.98 5.26 9.03
N GLY A 170 12.91 5.16 7.69
CA GLY A 170 13.27 3.95 6.95
C GLY A 170 12.20 2.86 6.94
N TYR A 171 10.97 3.19 7.32
CA TYR A 171 9.84 2.28 7.29
C TYR A 171 8.74 2.85 6.40
N ALA A 172 8.06 1.98 5.66
CA ALA A 172 6.83 2.35 4.98
C ALA A 172 5.75 2.69 6.02
N THR A 173 4.96 3.71 5.73
CA THR A 173 3.85 4.14 6.57
C THR A 173 2.55 4.13 5.79
N PHE A 174 1.44 3.93 6.49
CA PHE A 174 0.12 3.99 5.92
C PHE A 174 -0.80 4.83 6.80
N GLU A 175 -1.42 5.84 6.20
CA GLU A 175 -2.39 6.71 6.85
C GLU A 175 -3.78 6.48 6.24
N PRO A 176 -4.69 5.79 6.94
CA PRO A 176 -6.01 5.47 6.39
C PRO A 176 -6.90 6.71 6.33
N THR A 177 -7.58 6.88 5.20
CA THR A 177 -8.56 7.95 4.96
C THR A 177 -9.98 7.41 4.87
N GLU A 178 -10.16 6.16 4.45
CA GLU A 178 -11.45 5.51 4.32
C GLU A 178 -11.36 4.03 4.69
N PHE A 179 -12.43 3.51 5.31
CA PHE A 179 -12.60 2.09 5.61
C PHE A 179 -14.06 1.68 5.36
N LYS A 180 -14.26 0.63 4.56
CA LYS A 180 -15.59 0.07 4.26
C LYS A 180 -15.63 -1.43 4.46
N ILE A 181 -16.78 -1.91 4.88
CA ILE A 181 -17.12 -3.35 4.93
C ILE A 181 -18.35 -3.55 4.05
N GLY A 182 -18.18 -4.20 2.91
CA GLY A 182 -19.16 -4.17 1.82
C GLY A 182 -19.35 -2.71 1.36
N ASP A 183 -20.60 -2.24 1.35
CA ASP A 183 -20.96 -0.84 1.09
C ASP A 183 -21.11 0.00 2.37
N LEU A 184 -20.86 -0.60 3.55
CA LEU A 184 -20.95 0.11 4.83
C LEU A 184 -19.68 0.89 5.10
N ASN A 185 -19.77 2.21 5.15
CA ASN A 185 -18.67 3.08 5.56
C ASN A 185 -18.50 3.03 7.09
N VAL A 186 -17.30 2.65 7.53
CA VAL A 186 -16.93 2.59 8.95
C VAL A 186 -16.04 3.77 9.28
N PRO A 187 -16.34 4.59 10.29
CA PRO A 187 -15.49 5.70 10.67
C PRO A 187 -14.04 5.25 10.94
N VAL A 188 -13.07 5.87 10.26
CA VAL A 188 -11.64 5.54 10.39
C VAL A 188 -11.18 5.62 11.86
N SER A 189 -11.73 6.54 12.64
CA SER A 189 -11.42 6.67 14.06
C SER A 189 -11.68 5.42 14.89
N LEU A 190 -12.60 4.55 14.45
CA LEU A 190 -12.91 3.29 15.13
C LEU A 190 -11.91 2.18 14.78
N VAL A 191 -11.39 2.17 13.56
CA VAL A 191 -10.48 1.12 13.07
C VAL A 191 -9.01 1.51 13.19
N ASN A 192 -8.69 2.79 13.16
CA ASN A 192 -7.32 3.29 13.16
C ASN A 192 -6.49 2.81 14.36
N PRO A 193 -6.97 2.78 15.61
CA PRO A 193 -6.18 2.28 16.74
C PRO A 193 -5.74 0.82 16.57
N ALA A 194 -6.65 -0.03 16.09
CA ALA A 194 -6.35 -1.44 15.82
C ALA A 194 -5.39 -1.59 14.64
N LEU A 195 -5.58 -0.81 13.57
CA LEU A 195 -4.70 -0.79 12.40
C LEU A 195 -3.28 -0.33 12.78
N GLN A 196 -3.15 0.78 13.50
CA GLN A 196 -1.84 1.28 13.94
C GLN A 196 -1.12 0.29 14.87
N LYS A 197 -1.86 -0.40 15.74
CA LYS A 197 -1.29 -1.47 16.56
C LYS A 197 -0.73 -2.59 15.68
N LYS A 198 -1.49 -3.04 14.68
CA LYS A 198 -1.03 -4.07 13.73
C LYS A 198 0.17 -3.62 12.90
N LEU A 199 0.17 -2.39 12.40
CA LEU A 199 1.32 -1.83 11.68
C LEU A 199 2.57 -1.77 12.58
N ALA A 200 2.40 -1.45 13.86
CA ALA A 200 3.50 -1.45 14.81
C ALA A 200 4.03 -2.88 15.11
N GLU A 201 3.15 -3.88 15.22
CA GLU A 201 3.52 -5.29 15.39
C GLU A 201 4.26 -5.85 14.17
N GLU A 202 3.86 -5.44 12.95
CA GLU A 202 4.45 -5.87 11.68
C GLU A 202 5.55 -4.91 11.17
N ARG A 203 6.04 -4.02 12.04
CA ARG A 203 6.98 -2.95 11.66
C ARG A 203 8.21 -3.48 10.91
N ASP A 204 8.76 -4.61 11.36
CA ASP A 204 9.97 -5.17 10.75
C ASP A 204 9.76 -5.58 9.29
N ARG A 205 8.53 -5.97 8.92
CA ARG A 205 8.14 -6.28 7.54
C ARG A 205 7.96 -5.04 6.68
N MET A 206 7.76 -3.89 7.32
CA MET A 206 7.58 -2.59 6.66
C MET A 206 8.90 -1.82 6.50
N LYS A 207 10.03 -2.43 6.94
CA LYS A 207 11.34 -1.84 6.75
C LYS A 207 11.67 -1.75 5.26
N LEU A 208 11.95 -0.55 4.82
CA LEU A 208 12.37 -0.30 3.43
C LEU A 208 13.83 -0.75 3.24
N PRO A 209 14.20 -1.22 2.05
CA PRO A 209 15.59 -1.46 1.70
C PRO A 209 16.45 -0.21 1.92
N GLU A 210 17.72 -0.40 2.27
CA GLU A 210 18.61 0.71 2.64
C GLU A 210 18.85 1.72 1.51
N PHE A 211 18.68 1.27 0.27
CA PHE A 211 18.80 2.12 -0.91
C PHE A 211 17.57 2.98 -1.19
N VAL A 212 16.42 2.73 -0.53
CA VAL A 212 15.20 3.50 -0.70
C VAL A 212 15.18 4.66 0.28
N GLY A 213 15.07 5.87 -0.24
CA GLY A 213 15.04 7.10 0.55
C GLY A 213 13.65 7.68 0.75
N ASP A 214 12.78 7.57 -0.26
CA ASP A 214 11.40 8.07 -0.19
C ASP A 214 10.44 7.12 -0.91
N VAL A 215 9.24 7.03 -0.39
CA VAL A 215 8.14 6.25 -1.00
C VAL A 215 6.85 7.05 -0.85
N LYS A 216 6.16 7.27 -1.96
CA LYS A 216 4.87 7.98 -1.97
C LYS A 216 4.06 7.62 -3.21
N VAL A 217 2.75 7.81 -3.14
CA VAL A 217 1.89 7.74 -4.33
C VAL A 217 1.79 9.12 -4.95
N LYS A 218 2.00 9.24 -6.25
CA LYS A 218 1.91 10.47 -7.02
C LYS A 218 1.46 10.16 -8.44
N ASN A 219 0.49 10.92 -8.95
CA ASN A 219 -0.06 10.75 -10.30
C ASN A 219 -0.58 9.32 -10.57
N SER A 220 -1.18 8.69 -9.56
CA SER A 220 -1.69 7.31 -9.63
C SER A 220 -0.59 6.24 -9.85
N GLU A 221 0.63 6.51 -9.40
CA GLU A 221 1.75 5.57 -9.38
C GLU A 221 2.45 5.63 -8.02
N LEU A 222 2.98 4.49 -7.57
CA LEU A 222 3.88 4.46 -6.42
C LEU A 222 5.27 4.85 -6.89
N VAL A 223 5.76 5.97 -6.38
CA VAL A 223 7.10 6.49 -6.69
C VAL A 223 8.04 6.15 -5.56
N MET A 224 9.13 5.45 -5.88
CA MET A 224 10.22 5.15 -4.96
C MET A 224 11.49 5.85 -5.45
N GLN A 225 12.16 6.57 -4.56
CA GLN A 225 13.40 7.30 -4.86
C GLN A 225 14.57 6.69 -4.08
N GLU A 226 15.76 6.77 -4.68
CA GLU A 226 16.98 6.39 -3.97
C GLU A 226 17.27 7.35 -2.79
N LYS A 227 18.07 6.87 -1.87
CA LYS A 227 18.43 7.59 -0.64
C LYS A 227 19.43 8.72 -0.89
#